data_c983d5c141899e4ad2345a549a3e73f2
#
_entry.id   c983d5c141899e4ad2345a549a3e73f2
#
_cell.length_a   1.000
_cell.length_b   1.000
_cell.length_c   1.000
_cell.angle_alpha   90.00
_cell.angle_beta   90.00
_cell.angle_gamma   90.00
#
_symmetry.space_group_name_H-M   'P 1'
#
loop_
_entity.id
_entity.type
_entity.pdbx_description
1 polymer ?
#
loop_
_entity_poly.entity_id
_entity_poly.type
_entity_poly.pdbx_seq_one_letter_code
_entity_poly.pdbx_strand_id
1 'polypeptide(L)'
;LVGSEMCIRDSRTRFDLKKAQERAHLLEGLLIAQDNIDEVIKIIRSSYDNAKENLMQRFGLDDVQAQAILDMRLKALQGLDREKLQTEYKELEEKIAYFLRILSDEGLVKSILKEELTAIADKFGDDRKTEIQDVEDELDIEDLIEEEQCVFTLTENGYITRTPVSEYAAQSK
;
A
#
# COMPACT_ATOMS: atom_id res chain seq x y z
N LEU A 1 -3.95 -4.89 12.70
CA LEU A 1 -3.94 -3.58 11.99
C LEU A 1 -2.55 -3.23 11.46
N VAL A 2 -1.52 -3.16 12.31
CA VAL A 2 -0.15 -2.79 11.88
C VAL A 2 0.40 -3.75 10.82
N GLY A 3 0.19 -5.06 10.96
CA GLY A 3 0.64 -6.05 9.98
C GLY A 3 -0.05 -5.91 8.63
N SER A 4 -1.33 -5.57 8.60
CA SER A 4 -2.09 -5.33 7.35
C SER A 4 -1.60 -4.06 6.65
N GLU A 5 -1.34 -2.98 7.40
CA GLU A 5 -0.82 -1.73 6.85
C GLU A 5 0.60 -1.92 6.27
N MET A 6 1.45 -2.70 6.93
CA MET A 6 2.77 -3.04 6.39
C MET A 6 2.68 -3.81 5.06
N CYS A 7 1.76 -4.80 4.95
CA CYS A 7 1.55 -5.53 3.70
C CYS A 7 1.03 -4.63 2.58
N ILE A 8 0.11 -3.71 2.89
CA ILE A 8 -0.42 -2.74 1.91
C ILE A 8 0.70 -1.83 1.43
N ARG A 9 1.52 -1.31 2.34
CA ARG A 9 2.66 -0.46 2.02
C ARG A 9 3.70 -1.19 1.17
N ASP A 10 4.05 -2.42 1.53
CA ASP A 10 4.99 -3.25 0.76
C ASP A 10 4.47 -3.47 -0.68
N SER A 11 3.22 -3.89 -0.83
CA SER A 11 2.61 -4.11 -2.14
C SER A 11 2.56 -2.84 -2.98
N ARG A 12 2.19 -1.70 -2.38
CA ARG A 12 2.19 -0.40 -3.05
C ARG A 12 3.59 0.01 -3.48
N THR A 13 4.57 -0.12 -2.59
CA THR A 13 5.97 0.24 -2.88
C THR A 13 6.54 -0.62 -4.01
N ARG A 14 6.23 -1.92 -4.04
CA ARG A 14 6.62 -2.81 -5.15
C ARG A 14 6.00 -2.39 -6.48
N PHE A 15 4.74 -2.00 -6.47
CA PHE A 15 4.05 -1.52 -7.66
C PHE A 15 4.67 -0.21 -8.16
N ASP A 16 4.90 0.75 -7.26
CA ASP A 16 5.49 2.05 -7.59
C ASP A 16 6.95 1.88 -8.07
N LEU A 17 7.71 0.97 -7.46
CA LEU A 17 9.06 0.60 -7.89
C LEU A 17 9.05 0.06 -9.33
N LYS A 18 8.17 -0.89 -9.62
CA LYS A 18 8.03 -1.46 -10.97
C LYS A 18 7.71 -0.38 -12.01
N LYS A 19 6.77 0.51 -11.70
CA LYS A 19 6.41 1.63 -12.57
C LYS A 19 7.56 2.60 -12.80
N ALA A 20 8.32 2.92 -11.75
CA ALA A 20 9.49 3.77 -11.86
C ALA A 20 10.61 3.13 -12.71
N GLN A 21 10.85 1.82 -12.53
CA GLN A 21 11.81 1.06 -13.31
C GLN A 21 11.43 0.99 -14.81
N GLU A 22 10.15 0.68 -15.11
CA GLU A 22 9.63 0.66 -16.48
C GLU A 22 9.81 2.02 -17.17
N ARG A 23 9.55 3.12 -16.45
CA ARG A 23 9.71 4.46 -16.98
C ARG A 23 11.17 4.85 -17.15
N ALA A 24 12.04 4.54 -16.19
CA ALA A 24 13.48 4.80 -16.26
C ALA A 24 14.11 4.04 -17.43
N HIS A 25 13.73 2.79 -17.63
CA HIS A 25 14.18 1.98 -18.77
C HIS A 25 13.80 2.59 -20.13
N LEU A 26 12.58 3.10 -20.26
CA LEU A 26 12.14 3.85 -21.44
C LEU A 26 12.99 5.10 -21.66
N LEU A 27 13.22 5.91 -20.61
CA LEU A 27 14.00 7.14 -20.68
C LEU A 27 15.45 6.88 -21.07
N GLU A 28 16.04 5.78 -20.57
CA GLU A 28 17.39 5.36 -20.95
C GLU A 28 17.50 5.16 -22.47
N GLY A 29 16.57 4.42 -23.08
CA GLY A 29 16.51 4.24 -24.52
C GLY A 29 16.34 5.56 -25.29
N LEU A 30 15.49 6.46 -24.78
CA LEU A 30 15.30 7.78 -25.40
C LEU A 30 16.53 8.68 -25.30
N LEU A 31 17.29 8.63 -24.20
CA LEU A 31 18.54 9.37 -24.03
C LEU A 31 19.62 8.85 -24.98
N ILE A 32 19.74 7.52 -25.12
CA ILE A 32 20.68 6.91 -26.11
C ILE A 32 20.35 7.37 -27.55
N ALA A 33 19.05 7.39 -27.88
CA ALA A 33 18.58 7.85 -29.19
C ALA A 33 18.90 9.33 -29.42
N GLN A 34 18.74 10.16 -28.39
CA GLN A 34 18.96 11.60 -28.47
C GLN A 34 20.44 11.95 -28.55
N ASP A 35 21.29 11.18 -27.89
CA ASP A 35 22.78 11.33 -28.05
C ASP A 35 23.28 10.95 -29.42
N ASN A 36 22.54 10.09 -30.15
CA ASN A 36 22.89 9.60 -31.47
C ASN A 36 21.85 9.95 -32.56
N ILE A 37 21.22 11.11 -32.41
CA ILE A 37 20.01 11.46 -33.18
C ILE A 37 20.22 11.41 -34.70
N ASP A 38 21.38 11.87 -35.21
CA ASP A 38 21.68 11.87 -36.64
C ASP A 38 21.75 10.45 -37.19
N GLU A 39 22.30 9.51 -36.41
CA GLU A 39 22.41 8.11 -36.79
C GLU A 39 21.02 7.43 -36.72
N VAL A 40 20.22 7.72 -35.70
CA VAL A 40 18.84 7.26 -35.59
C VAL A 40 18.01 7.70 -36.80
N ILE A 41 18.07 8.98 -37.15
CA ILE A 41 17.35 9.52 -38.33
C ILE A 41 17.82 8.84 -39.61
N LYS A 42 19.12 8.62 -39.74
CA LYS A 42 19.69 7.96 -40.92
C LYS A 42 19.21 6.51 -41.05
N ILE A 43 19.19 5.76 -39.96
CA ILE A 43 18.67 4.39 -39.90
C ILE A 43 17.19 4.37 -40.29
N ILE A 44 16.38 5.21 -39.68
CA ILE A 44 14.91 5.27 -39.95
C ILE A 44 14.65 5.59 -41.42
N ARG A 45 15.39 6.54 -42.00
CA ARG A 45 15.24 6.95 -43.44
C ARG A 45 15.76 5.93 -44.43
N SER A 46 16.76 5.13 -44.05
CA SER A 46 17.34 4.09 -44.94
C SER A 46 16.63 2.75 -44.84
N SER A 47 15.78 2.55 -43.80
CA SER A 47 15.06 1.30 -43.57
C SER A 47 13.65 1.40 -44.14
N TYR A 48 13.23 0.44 -44.96
CA TYR A 48 11.90 0.40 -45.57
C TYR A 48 10.86 -0.15 -44.56
N ASP A 49 11.13 -1.29 -43.91
CA ASP A 49 10.24 -1.95 -42.95
C ASP A 49 10.94 -2.38 -41.63
N ASN A 50 12.27 -2.45 -41.62
CA ASN A 50 13.05 -3.04 -40.53
C ASN A 50 13.74 -1.98 -39.64
N ALA A 51 13.20 -0.76 -39.58
CA ALA A 51 13.78 0.33 -38.78
C ALA A 51 13.92 -0.03 -37.31
N LYS A 52 12.94 -0.72 -36.74
CA LYS A 52 12.92 -1.16 -35.34
C LYS A 52 14.05 -2.15 -35.04
N GLU A 53 14.19 -3.19 -35.88
CA GLU A 53 15.23 -4.20 -35.73
C GLU A 53 16.63 -3.62 -35.89
N ASN A 54 16.80 -2.70 -36.86
CA ASN A 54 18.05 -2.02 -37.06
C ASN A 54 18.47 -1.14 -35.90
N LEU A 55 17.52 -0.44 -35.26
CA LEU A 55 17.76 0.34 -34.06
C LEU A 55 18.12 -0.56 -32.85
N MET A 56 17.44 -1.67 -32.68
CA MET A 56 17.73 -2.66 -31.64
C MET A 56 19.13 -3.23 -31.77
N GLN A 57 19.53 -3.63 -32.98
CA GLN A 57 20.85 -4.20 -33.24
C GLN A 57 21.96 -3.17 -33.08
N ARG A 58 21.74 -1.93 -33.54
CA ARG A 58 22.76 -0.90 -33.53
C ARG A 58 23.07 -0.33 -32.16
N PHE A 59 22.02 -0.10 -31.35
CA PHE A 59 22.13 0.56 -30.04
C PHE A 59 21.93 -0.39 -28.85
N GLY A 60 21.67 -1.68 -29.09
CA GLY A 60 21.42 -2.65 -28.05
C GLY A 60 20.11 -2.38 -27.29
N LEU A 61 19.14 -1.78 -27.98
CA LEU A 61 17.83 -1.44 -27.40
C LEU A 61 16.88 -2.65 -27.41
N ASP A 62 15.95 -2.66 -26.48
CA ASP A 62 14.88 -3.65 -26.51
C ASP A 62 13.69 -3.21 -27.40
N ASP A 63 12.72 -4.10 -27.55
CA ASP A 63 11.54 -3.90 -28.39
C ASP A 63 10.72 -2.67 -27.97
N VAL A 64 10.58 -2.45 -26.66
CA VAL A 64 9.79 -1.36 -26.10
C VAL A 64 10.49 -0.01 -26.28
N GLN A 65 11.81 0.02 -26.06
CA GLN A 65 12.63 1.22 -26.26
C GLN A 65 12.69 1.62 -27.74
N ALA A 66 12.91 0.66 -28.63
CA ALA A 66 12.95 0.91 -30.07
C ALA A 66 11.59 1.42 -30.59
N GLN A 67 10.49 0.87 -30.12
CA GLN A 67 9.16 1.36 -30.45
C GLN A 67 8.94 2.80 -29.96
N ALA A 68 9.33 3.10 -28.72
CA ALA A 68 9.20 4.44 -28.16
C ALA A 68 10.01 5.50 -28.97
N ILE A 69 11.17 5.10 -29.51
CA ILE A 69 11.97 5.97 -30.36
C ILE A 69 11.26 6.23 -31.71
N LEU A 70 10.65 5.22 -32.29
CA LEU A 70 9.90 5.37 -33.55
C LEU A 70 8.65 6.23 -33.38
N ASP A 71 8.00 6.14 -32.22
CA ASP A 71 6.81 6.93 -31.90
C ASP A 71 7.13 8.38 -31.47
N MET A 72 8.42 8.70 -31.34
CA MET A 72 8.88 10.02 -30.91
C MET A 72 8.56 11.09 -31.95
N ARG A 73 7.94 12.19 -31.51
CA ARG A 73 7.66 13.33 -32.37
C ARG A 73 8.96 14.12 -32.67
N LEU A 74 9.08 14.65 -33.87
CA LEU A 74 10.23 15.49 -34.29
C LEU A 74 10.49 16.66 -33.31
N LYS A 75 9.46 17.20 -32.67
CA LYS A 75 9.61 18.28 -31.67
C LYS A 75 10.38 17.81 -30.42
N ALA A 76 10.26 16.55 -30.03
CA ALA A 76 10.95 16.00 -28.86
C ALA A 76 12.49 15.87 -29.09
N LEU A 77 12.95 16.06 -30.30
CA LEU A 77 14.38 16.03 -30.67
C LEU A 77 15.10 17.36 -30.37
N GLN A 78 14.41 18.36 -29.83
CA GLN A 78 15.04 19.64 -29.50
C GLN A 78 15.85 19.51 -28.19
N GLY A 79 16.99 20.22 -28.11
CA GLY A 79 17.90 20.14 -26.97
C GLY A 79 17.30 20.44 -25.58
N LEU A 80 16.25 21.27 -25.53
CA LEU A 80 15.50 21.56 -24.30
C LEU A 80 14.79 20.33 -23.72
N ASP A 81 14.39 19.38 -24.57
CA ASP A 81 13.72 18.17 -24.10
C ASP A 81 14.73 17.15 -23.54
N ARG A 82 16.00 17.21 -23.98
CA ARG A 82 17.09 16.38 -23.43
C ARG A 82 17.35 16.66 -21.95
N GLU A 83 17.45 17.93 -21.58
CA GLU A 83 17.66 18.32 -20.17
C GLU A 83 16.50 17.86 -19.28
N LYS A 84 15.29 17.96 -19.79
CA LYS A 84 14.10 17.45 -19.08
C LYS A 84 14.13 15.94 -18.90
N LEU A 85 14.48 15.21 -19.95
CA LEU A 85 14.61 13.74 -19.89
C LEU A 85 15.70 13.31 -18.89
N GLN A 86 16.85 14.00 -18.90
CA GLN A 86 17.92 13.73 -17.94
C GLN A 86 17.50 14.03 -16.50
N THR A 87 16.78 15.13 -16.28
CA THR A 87 16.28 15.48 -14.96
C THR A 87 15.24 14.45 -14.47
N GLU A 88 14.29 14.09 -15.34
CA GLU A 88 13.29 13.03 -15.03
C GLU A 88 13.97 11.70 -14.74
N TYR A 89 14.98 11.32 -15.50
CA TYR A 89 15.72 10.08 -15.26
C TYR A 89 16.43 10.06 -13.91
N LYS A 90 17.11 11.15 -13.52
CA LYS A 90 17.73 11.27 -12.20
C LYS A 90 16.72 11.22 -11.05
N GLU A 91 15.60 11.92 -11.20
CA GLU A 91 14.53 11.85 -10.19
C GLU A 91 13.96 10.43 -10.03
N LEU A 92 13.87 9.68 -11.15
CA LEU A 92 13.43 8.29 -11.10
C LEU A 92 14.47 7.37 -10.47
N GLU A 93 15.77 7.57 -10.74
CA GLU A 93 16.83 6.82 -10.06
C GLU A 93 16.80 7.03 -8.54
N GLU A 94 16.63 8.26 -8.09
CA GLU A 94 16.48 8.58 -6.67
C GLU A 94 15.24 7.91 -6.05
N LYS A 95 14.11 7.93 -6.76
CA LYS A 95 12.87 7.24 -6.32
C LYS A 95 13.05 5.73 -6.27
N ILE A 96 13.69 5.13 -7.26
CA ILE A 96 14.00 3.70 -7.30
C ILE A 96 14.87 3.30 -6.11
N ALA A 97 15.94 4.07 -5.86
CA ALA A 97 16.81 3.84 -4.72
C ALA A 97 16.05 3.95 -3.37
N TYR A 98 15.16 4.93 -3.25
CA TYR A 98 14.30 5.10 -2.08
C TYR A 98 13.33 3.92 -1.89
N PHE A 99 12.65 3.47 -2.94
CA PHE A 99 11.75 2.32 -2.87
C PHE A 99 12.48 1.02 -2.51
N LEU A 100 13.66 0.80 -3.08
CA LEU A 100 14.49 -0.36 -2.73
C LEU A 100 14.90 -0.33 -1.26
N ARG A 101 15.23 0.86 -0.74
CA ARG A 101 15.55 1.04 0.67
C ARG A 101 14.36 0.75 1.58
N ILE A 102 13.15 1.21 1.23
CA ILE A 102 11.92 0.88 1.97
C ILE A 102 11.69 -0.63 2.00
N LEU A 103 11.86 -1.32 0.86
CA LEU A 103 11.63 -2.76 0.78
C LEU A 103 12.69 -3.60 1.51
N SER A 104 13.88 -3.05 1.76
CA SER A 104 14.96 -3.72 2.47
C SER A 104 14.95 -3.49 3.99
N ASP A 105 14.25 -2.47 4.48
CA ASP A 105 14.27 -2.05 5.88
C ASP A 105 12.86 -1.94 6.48
N GLU A 106 12.46 -2.96 7.24
CA GLU A 106 11.18 -2.94 7.98
C GLU A 106 11.10 -1.80 9.02
N GLY A 107 12.23 -1.38 9.58
CA GLY A 107 12.28 -0.26 10.51
C GLY A 107 11.87 1.04 9.84
N LEU A 108 12.32 1.25 8.61
CA LEU A 108 11.93 2.40 7.80
C LEU A 108 10.43 2.39 7.47
N VAL A 109 9.87 1.22 7.12
CA VAL A 109 8.42 1.07 6.88
C VAL A 109 7.62 1.47 8.13
N LYS A 110 8.03 0.99 9.31
CA LYS A 110 7.38 1.32 10.59
C LYS A 110 7.46 2.82 10.91
N SER A 111 8.59 3.47 10.63
CA SER A 111 8.74 4.91 10.87
C SER A 111 7.83 5.73 9.95
N ILE A 112 7.76 5.39 8.67
CA ILE A 112 6.87 6.04 7.70
C ILE A 112 5.40 5.88 8.12
N LEU A 113 4.98 4.68 8.50
CA LEU A 113 3.61 4.44 8.99
C LEU A 113 3.31 5.24 10.26
N LYS A 114 4.27 5.32 11.18
CA LYS A 114 4.12 6.11 12.39
C LYS A 114 3.94 7.61 12.09
N GLU A 115 4.74 8.15 11.18
CA GLU A 115 4.64 9.55 10.76
C GLU A 115 3.28 9.84 10.11
N GLU A 116 2.83 8.99 9.17
CA GLU A 116 1.53 9.15 8.51
C GLU A 116 0.36 9.06 9.50
N LEU A 117 0.39 8.09 10.43
CA LEU A 117 -0.65 7.94 11.45
C LEU A 117 -0.65 9.10 12.44
N THR A 118 0.53 9.61 12.83
CA THR A 118 0.63 10.78 13.71
C THR A 118 0.06 12.01 13.03
N ALA A 119 0.38 12.24 11.76
CA ALA A 119 -0.17 13.36 11.00
C ALA A 119 -1.70 13.30 10.87
N ILE A 120 -2.28 12.09 10.76
CA ILE A 120 -3.73 11.90 10.75
C ILE A 120 -4.32 12.16 12.14
N ALA A 121 -3.66 11.66 13.19
CA ALA A 121 -4.09 11.87 14.57
C ALA A 121 -4.06 13.37 14.95
N ASP A 122 -3.02 14.10 14.55
CA ASP A 122 -2.90 15.54 14.81
C ASP A 122 -3.98 16.35 14.09
N LYS A 123 -4.43 15.87 12.92
CA LYS A 123 -5.44 16.58 12.12
C LYS A 123 -6.88 16.26 12.51
N PHE A 124 -7.15 15.03 12.94
CA PHE A 124 -8.50 14.51 13.16
C PHE A 124 -8.70 13.89 14.54
N GLY A 125 -7.68 13.92 15.41
CA GLY A 125 -7.76 13.36 16.74
C GLY A 125 -8.68 14.17 17.62
N ASP A 126 -9.62 13.49 18.27
CA ASP A 126 -10.47 14.03 19.33
C ASP A 126 -9.96 13.58 20.70
N ASP A 127 -10.32 14.29 21.75
CA ASP A 127 -10.06 13.87 23.10
C ASP A 127 -10.78 12.56 23.41
N ARG A 128 -10.14 11.74 24.25
CA ARG A 128 -10.72 10.47 24.67
C ARG A 128 -12.05 10.69 25.37
N LYS A 129 -13.12 10.08 24.85
CA LYS A 129 -14.49 10.19 25.39
C LYS A 129 -14.73 9.31 26.63
N THR A 130 -13.88 8.28 26.82
CA THR A 130 -13.97 7.37 27.97
C THR A 130 -12.94 7.74 29.02
N GLU A 131 -13.36 7.90 30.25
CA GLU A 131 -12.51 8.10 31.41
C GLU A 131 -11.89 6.77 31.85
N ILE A 132 -10.59 6.76 32.15
CA ILE A 132 -9.96 5.59 32.75
C ILE A 132 -10.05 5.81 34.26
N GLN A 133 -10.84 5.00 34.93
CA GLN A 133 -10.92 4.98 36.39
C GLN A 133 -10.20 3.74 36.90
N ASP A 134 -9.41 3.91 37.96
CA ASP A 134 -8.90 2.78 38.71
C ASP A 134 -10.06 2.19 39.49
N VAL A 135 -10.51 1.00 39.12
CA VAL A 135 -11.54 0.27 39.85
C VAL A 135 -10.86 -0.36 41.06
N GLU A 136 -11.07 0.26 42.24
CA GLU A 136 -10.54 -0.26 43.50
C GLU A 136 -11.34 -1.47 44.03
N ASP A 137 -12.58 -1.68 43.54
CA ASP A 137 -13.41 -2.80 43.91
C ASP A 137 -13.44 -3.88 42.82
N GLU A 138 -12.99 -5.07 43.14
CA GLU A 138 -13.32 -6.27 42.38
C GLU A 138 -14.83 -6.42 42.41
N LEU A 139 -15.50 -6.19 41.26
CA LEU A 139 -16.93 -6.53 41.10
C LEU A 139 -17.08 -8.02 41.37
N ASP A 140 -17.57 -8.35 42.55
CA ASP A 140 -17.89 -9.73 42.84
C ASP A 140 -19.04 -10.17 41.92
N ILE A 141 -18.90 -11.35 41.32
CA ILE A 141 -19.95 -11.88 40.41
C ILE A 141 -21.30 -11.93 41.14
N GLU A 142 -21.26 -12.04 42.49
CA GLU A 142 -22.44 -12.03 43.35
C GLU A 142 -23.19 -10.68 43.33
N ASP A 143 -22.50 -9.55 43.17
CA ASP A 143 -23.10 -8.20 43.08
C ASP A 143 -23.85 -7.94 41.77
N LEU A 144 -23.61 -8.77 40.73
CA LEU A 144 -24.33 -8.71 39.47
C LEU A 144 -25.61 -9.56 39.44
N ILE A 145 -25.86 -10.32 40.48
CA ILE A 145 -27.05 -11.18 40.59
C ILE A 145 -28.18 -10.36 41.19
N GLU A 146 -29.20 -10.05 40.39
CA GLU A 146 -30.41 -9.39 40.89
C GLU A 146 -31.08 -10.24 41.96
N GLU A 147 -31.44 -9.58 43.07
CA GLU A 147 -32.24 -10.23 44.11
C GLU A 147 -33.64 -10.54 43.58
N GLU A 148 -33.93 -11.82 43.35
CA GLU A 148 -35.22 -12.28 42.91
C GLU A 148 -35.75 -13.38 43.82
N GLN A 149 -37.09 -13.41 44.02
CA GLN A 149 -37.72 -14.50 44.72
C GLN A 149 -37.73 -15.76 43.84
N CYS A 150 -37.14 -16.84 44.37
CA CYS A 150 -37.04 -18.12 43.69
C CYS A 150 -37.67 -19.25 44.48
N VAL A 151 -38.16 -20.23 43.75
CA VAL A 151 -38.61 -21.52 44.28
C VAL A 151 -37.51 -22.54 44.10
N PHE A 152 -37.11 -23.19 45.17
CA PHE A 152 -36.18 -24.32 45.14
C PHE A 152 -36.96 -25.61 45.14
N THR A 153 -36.70 -26.46 44.16
CA THR A 153 -37.24 -27.83 44.11
C THR A 153 -36.12 -28.83 44.30
N LEU A 154 -36.35 -29.75 45.23
CA LEU A 154 -35.45 -30.85 45.54
C LEU A 154 -36.10 -32.15 45.05
N THR A 155 -35.43 -32.86 44.13
CA THR A 155 -35.90 -34.16 43.64
C THR A 155 -35.49 -35.27 44.57
N GLU A 156 -36.20 -36.41 44.52
CA GLU A 156 -35.92 -37.60 45.30
C GLU A 156 -34.49 -38.13 45.12
N ASN A 157 -33.89 -37.84 43.95
CA ASN A 157 -32.52 -38.21 43.60
C ASN A 157 -31.48 -37.16 44.03
N GLY A 158 -31.86 -36.13 44.80
CA GLY A 158 -30.92 -35.14 45.34
C GLY A 158 -30.55 -33.98 44.41
N TYR A 159 -31.24 -33.80 43.29
CA TYR A 159 -31.00 -32.64 42.43
C TYR A 159 -31.77 -31.41 42.93
N ILE A 160 -31.08 -30.28 43.00
CA ILE A 160 -31.69 -28.98 43.36
C ILE A 160 -31.81 -28.13 42.10
N THR A 161 -32.99 -27.59 41.82
CA THR A 161 -33.24 -26.60 40.79
C THR A 161 -33.77 -25.32 41.39
N ARG A 162 -33.28 -24.16 40.93
CA ARG A 162 -33.75 -22.82 41.26
C ARG A 162 -34.55 -22.29 40.07
N THR A 163 -35.80 -21.87 40.33
CA THR A 163 -36.65 -21.30 39.29
C THR A 163 -37.27 -20.00 39.82
N PRO A 164 -37.19 -18.88 39.06
CA PRO A 164 -37.83 -17.63 39.43
C PRO A 164 -39.33 -17.79 39.66
N VAL A 165 -39.89 -17.12 40.68
CA VAL A 165 -41.32 -17.18 40.98
C VAL A 165 -42.20 -16.74 39.80
N SER A 166 -41.69 -15.86 38.96
CA SER A 166 -42.35 -15.39 37.73
C SER A 166 -42.66 -16.51 36.72
N GLU A 167 -41.88 -17.59 36.73
CA GLU A 167 -42.12 -18.76 35.88
C GLU A 167 -43.22 -19.69 36.40
N TYR A 168 -43.58 -19.56 37.69
CA TYR A 168 -44.72 -20.25 38.28
C TYR A 168 -46.01 -19.44 38.07
N ALA A 169 -46.34 -19.12 36.84
CA ALA A 169 -47.61 -18.49 36.50
C ALA A 169 -48.76 -19.44 36.88
N ALA A 170 -49.77 -18.89 37.53
CA ALA A 170 -50.96 -19.66 37.92
C ALA A 170 -51.57 -20.33 36.69
N GLN A 171 -51.64 -21.66 36.67
CA GLN A 171 -52.37 -22.37 35.65
C GLN A 171 -53.86 -21.95 35.77
N SER A 172 -54.30 -21.21 34.75
CA SER A 172 -55.76 -20.96 34.60
C SER A 172 -56.42 -22.27 34.29
N LYS A 173 -57.43 -22.63 35.17
CA LYS A 173 -58.31 -23.75 34.91
C LYS A 173 -59.16 -23.52 33.69
#